data_d73a8e95e5cbb9dc6779ef64057744f8
#
_entry.id   d73a8e95e5cbb9dc6779ef64057744f8
#
_cell.length_a   1.000
_cell.length_b   1.000
_cell.length_c   1.000
_cell.angle_alpha   90.00
_cell.angle_beta   90.00
_cell.angle_gamma   90.00
#
_symmetry.space_group_name_H-M   'P 1'
#
loop_
_entity.id
_entity.type
_entity.pdbx_description
1 polymer ?
#
loop_
_entity_poly.entity_id
_entity_poly.type
_entity_poly.pdbx_seq_one_letter_code
_entity_poly.pdbx_strand_id
1 'polypeptide(L)'
;MENRGYSEKTIDVAIDRARKIPRDVALRRVNRTEADKRPVFALTYDPRLPAIQSIQAKHWRSMVSQDPYLSEVFVQPPLIAYRRQRNIRDHLIRAKVPSDPKVYPQRRQRGMKKCGKNCTACPYIREVKSLRVNGTEWKINQNLNCEISNCIYMIECKKENCNMRYIGETKRILKFRLADHRGYVNNGDDTATGEHFNSPGHSLSDLNITILEQVKKKDDLYRKEREKYFIRKFNTFYRGLNRQQ
;
A
#
# COMPACT_ATOMS: atom_id res chain seq x y z
N MET A 1 -13.85 36.90 0.94
CA MET A 1 -12.53 37.06 0.28
C MET A 1 -11.77 38.26 0.80
N GLU A 2 -12.42 39.37 1.06
CA GLU A 2 -11.83 40.57 1.70
C GLU A 2 -11.07 40.24 3.00
N ASN A 3 -11.65 39.44 3.88
CA ASN A 3 -11.00 39.00 5.14
C ASN A 3 -9.75 38.16 4.93
N ARG A 4 -9.35 37.87 3.69
CA ARG A 4 -8.11 37.17 3.32
C ARG A 4 -7.09 38.07 2.64
N GLY A 5 -7.33 39.40 2.60
CA GLY A 5 -6.40 40.40 2.11
C GLY A 5 -6.37 40.57 0.57
N TYR A 6 -7.39 40.10 -0.13
CA TYR A 6 -7.52 40.39 -1.56
C TYR A 6 -8.13 41.79 -1.77
N SER A 7 -7.56 42.56 -2.68
CA SER A 7 -8.14 43.85 -3.02
C SER A 7 -9.49 43.71 -3.70
N GLU A 8 -10.40 44.67 -3.49
CA GLU A 8 -11.72 44.71 -4.09
C GLU A 8 -11.67 44.58 -5.62
N LYS A 9 -10.76 45.29 -6.26
CA LYS A 9 -10.49 45.14 -7.70
C LYS A 9 -10.18 43.72 -8.15
N THR A 10 -9.41 42.99 -7.38
CA THR A 10 -9.04 41.59 -7.70
C THR A 10 -10.25 40.70 -7.59
N ILE A 11 -11.10 40.92 -6.61
CA ILE A 11 -12.34 40.19 -6.39
C ILE A 11 -13.31 40.43 -7.52
N ASP A 12 -13.53 41.66 -7.90
CA ASP A 12 -14.43 42.04 -9.00
C ASP A 12 -14.01 41.43 -10.33
N VAL A 13 -12.73 41.54 -10.68
CA VAL A 13 -12.18 40.90 -11.90
C VAL A 13 -12.40 39.39 -11.88
N ALA A 14 -12.24 38.73 -10.74
CA ALA A 14 -12.46 37.29 -10.61
C ALA A 14 -13.94 36.92 -10.75
N ILE A 15 -14.84 37.73 -10.19
CA ILE A 15 -16.30 37.56 -10.32
C ILE A 15 -16.74 37.76 -11.77
N ASP A 16 -16.27 38.79 -12.42
CA ASP A 16 -16.62 39.06 -13.83
C ASP A 16 -16.12 37.94 -14.77
N ARG A 17 -14.94 37.43 -14.53
CA ARG A 17 -14.44 36.25 -15.26
C ARG A 17 -15.31 35.01 -15.01
N ALA A 18 -15.68 34.77 -13.77
CA ALA A 18 -16.52 33.61 -13.42
C ALA A 18 -17.93 33.73 -14.07
N ARG A 19 -18.51 34.92 -14.10
CA ARG A 19 -19.82 35.18 -14.75
C ARG A 19 -19.83 34.93 -16.26
N LYS A 20 -18.68 35.12 -16.92
CA LYS A 20 -18.52 34.87 -18.34
C LYS A 20 -18.39 33.41 -18.73
N ILE A 21 -18.19 32.52 -17.77
CA ILE A 21 -18.05 31.07 -18.01
C ILE A 21 -19.47 30.45 -18.06
N PRO A 22 -19.93 29.92 -19.21
CA PRO A 22 -21.19 29.22 -19.29
C PRO A 22 -21.26 28.04 -18.30
N ARG A 23 -22.42 27.81 -17.69
CA ARG A 23 -22.60 26.79 -16.69
C ARG A 23 -22.27 25.39 -17.17
N ASP A 24 -22.61 25.08 -18.42
CA ASP A 24 -22.30 23.79 -19.06
C ASP A 24 -20.79 23.57 -19.20
N VAL A 25 -20.03 24.63 -19.47
CA VAL A 25 -18.56 24.60 -19.53
C VAL A 25 -17.97 24.43 -18.15
N ALA A 26 -18.51 25.14 -17.15
CA ALA A 26 -18.03 25.03 -15.77
C ALA A 26 -18.29 23.65 -15.14
N LEU A 27 -19.38 22.97 -15.56
CA LEU A 27 -19.77 21.65 -15.06
C LEU A 27 -19.18 20.48 -15.88
N ARG A 28 -18.63 20.74 -17.06
CA ARG A 28 -17.96 19.70 -17.83
C ARG A 28 -16.78 19.17 -17.02
N ARG A 29 -16.78 17.87 -16.74
CA ARG A 29 -15.55 17.19 -16.41
C ARG A 29 -14.59 17.39 -17.59
N VAL A 30 -13.59 18.21 -17.40
CA VAL A 30 -12.48 18.27 -18.33
C VAL A 30 -11.84 16.88 -18.24
N ASN A 31 -12.15 16.02 -19.23
CA ASN A 31 -11.30 14.87 -19.47
C ASN A 31 -9.93 15.48 -19.70
N ARG A 32 -9.00 15.26 -18.81
CA ARG A 32 -7.60 15.60 -19.03
C ARG A 32 -7.16 14.78 -20.24
N THR A 33 -7.39 15.35 -21.42
CA THR A 33 -6.78 14.91 -22.65
C THR A 33 -5.29 14.82 -22.36
N GLU A 34 -4.70 13.72 -22.72
CA GLU A 34 -3.32 13.32 -22.53
C GLU A 34 -2.49 14.31 -21.71
N ALA A 35 -2.23 13.96 -20.45
CA ALA A 35 -1.46 14.79 -19.56
C ALA A 35 -0.18 15.18 -20.30
N ASP A 36 0.09 16.47 -20.39
CA ASP A 36 1.32 17.00 -20.96
C ASP A 36 2.51 16.17 -20.39
N LYS A 37 3.12 15.36 -21.23
CA LYS A 37 4.18 14.40 -20.83
C LYS A 37 5.49 15.10 -20.53
N ARG A 38 5.54 16.44 -20.65
CA ARG A 38 6.75 17.19 -20.30
C ARG A 38 7.12 17.01 -18.84
N PRO A 39 8.39 16.81 -18.53
CA PRO A 39 8.85 16.77 -17.15
C PRO A 39 8.55 18.13 -16.46
N VAL A 40 8.23 18.08 -15.18
CA VAL A 40 7.95 19.26 -14.39
C VAL A 40 9.15 19.61 -13.52
N PHE A 41 9.71 20.81 -13.73
CA PHE A 41 10.76 21.37 -12.88
C PHE A 41 10.10 22.22 -11.78
N ALA A 42 9.96 21.63 -10.59
CA ALA A 42 9.27 22.26 -9.47
C ALA A 42 10.24 23.02 -8.55
N LEU A 43 10.06 24.32 -8.46
CA LEU A 43 10.85 25.25 -7.63
C LEU A 43 10.02 25.84 -6.49
N THR A 44 10.67 26.24 -5.40
CA THR A 44 10.02 27.08 -4.42
C THR A 44 10.07 28.55 -4.92
N TYR A 45 8.92 29.20 -4.97
CA TYR A 45 8.87 30.62 -5.37
C TYR A 45 9.67 31.50 -4.41
N ASP A 46 10.60 32.28 -4.93
CA ASP A 46 11.31 33.33 -4.22
C ASP A 46 11.33 34.57 -5.15
N PRO A 47 10.81 35.71 -4.70
CA PRO A 47 10.78 36.93 -5.54
C PRO A 47 12.17 37.47 -5.89
N ARG A 48 13.24 36.99 -5.22
CA ARG A 48 14.62 37.37 -5.51
C ARG A 48 15.25 36.53 -6.63
N LEU A 49 14.60 35.40 -7.00
CA LEU A 49 15.11 34.59 -8.09
C LEU A 49 14.91 35.29 -9.44
N PRO A 50 15.90 35.16 -10.33
CA PRO A 50 15.74 35.64 -11.69
C PRO A 50 14.61 34.88 -12.41
N ALA A 51 14.17 35.38 -13.55
CA ALA A 51 13.16 34.73 -14.37
C ALA A 51 13.69 33.38 -14.91
N ILE A 52 13.45 32.31 -14.18
CA ILE A 52 13.95 30.95 -14.50
C ILE A 52 13.49 30.51 -15.88
N GLN A 53 12.29 30.90 -16.31
CA GLN A 53 11.78 30.60 -17.66
C GLN A 53 12.67 31.20 -18.75
N SER A 54 13.17 32.43 -18.55
CA SER A 54 14.07 33.09 -19.51
C SER A 54 15.43 32.38 -19.56
N ILE A 55 15.96 31.98 -18.42
CA ILE A 55 17.22 31.21 -18.34
C ILE A 55 17.03 29.86 -19.02
N GLN A 56 15.96 29.18 -18.77
CA GLN A 56 15.63 27.90 -19.38
C GLN A 56 15.52 28.06 -20.92
N ALA A 57 14.75 29.04 -21.39
CA ALA A 57 14.57 29.28 -22.83
C ALA A 57 15.91 29.56 -23.53
N LYS A 58 16.81 30.29 -22.87
CA LYS A 58 18.13 30.64 -23.42
C LYS A 58 19.05 29.42 -23.51
N HIS A 59 19.06 28.56 -22.53
CA HIS A 59 20.04 27.46 -22.44
C HIS A 59 19.51 26.11 -22.92
N TRP A 60 18.18 25.93 -22.98
CA TRP A 60 17.58 24.66 -23.34
C TRP A 60 18.05 24.14 -24.70
N ARG A 61 17.99 24.97 -25.74
CA ARG A 61 18.40 24.59 -27.09
C ARG A 61 19.85 24.11 -27.14
N SER A 62 20.76 24.84 -26.50
CA SER A 62 22.17 24.46 -26.50
C SER A 62 22.46 23.17 -25.74
N MET A 63 21.70 22.88 -24.66
CA MET A 63 21.87 21.66 -23.91
C MET A 63 21.33 20.43 -24.66
N VAL A 64 20.15 20.56 -25.27
CA VAL A 64 19.50 19.43 -25.94
C VAL A 64 20.08 19.17 -27.33
N SER A 65 20.55 20.22 -28.05
CA SER A 65 21.14 20.05 -29.39
C SER A 65 22.53 19.38 -29.38
N GLN A 66 23.19 19.31 -28.24
CA GLN A 66 24.50 18.66 -28.10
C GLN A 66 24.40 17.13 -28.02
N ASP A 67 23.25 16.60 -27.69
CA ASP A 67 23.02 15.17 -27.55
C ASP A 67 21.80 14.73 -28.38
N PRO A 68 22.00 13.91 -29.43
CA PRO A 68 20.91 13.44 -30.28
C PRO A 68 19.82 12.67 -29.50
N TYR A 69 20.20 11.90 -28.49
CA TYR A 69 19.27 11.15 -27.65
C TYR A 69 18.37 12.06 -26.81
N LEU A 70 18.96 13.12 -26.23
CA LEU A 70 18.20 14.10 -25.46
C LEU A 70 17.24 14.89 -26.35
N SER A 71 17.60 15.17 -27.60
CA SER A 71 16.75 15.88 -28.56
C SER A 71 15.53 15.07 -28.98
N GLU A 72 15.65 13.75 -29.03
CA GLU A 72 14.53 12.83 -29.31
C GLU A 72 13.57 12.69 -28.11
N VAL A 73 14.12 12.57 -26.90
CA VAL A 73 13.32 12.39 -25.68
C VAL A 73 12.67 13.68 -25.20
N PHE A 74 13.35 14.81 -25.32
CA PHE A 74 12.91 16.11 -24.82
C PHE A 74 12.62 17.10 -25.95
N VAL A 75 11.58 16.85 -26.69
CA VAL A 75 11.13 17.73 -27.79
C VAL A 75 10.77 19.14 -27.29
N GLN A 76 10.30 19.27 -26.05
CA GLN A 76 9.91 20.53 -25.45
C GLN A 76 10.56 20.74 -24.08
N PRO A 77 10.84 22.01 -23.69
CA PRO A 77 11.42 22.29 -22.40
C PRO A 77 10.48 21.88 -21.25
N PRO A 78 11.04 21.50 -20.07
CA PRO A 78 10.25 21.19 -18.89
C PRO A 78 9.29 22.31 -18.50
N LEU A 79 8.16 21.93 -17.94
CA LEU A 79 7.24 22.88 -17.33
C LEU A 79 7.83 23.39 -16.02
N ILE A 80 7.90 24.70 -15.83
CA ILE A 80 8.29 25.30 -14.57
C ILE A 80 7.05 25.47 -13.70
N ALA A 81 7.05 24.81 -12.56
CA ALA A 81 6.01 24.94 -11.55
C ALA A 81 6.59 25.54 -10.26
N TYR A 82 5.92 26.55 -9.74
CA TYR A 82 6.34 27.18 -8.49
C TYR A 82 5.52 26.65 -7.32
N ARG A 83 6.21 26.18 -6.28
CA ARG A 83 5.61 25.92 -4.97
C ARG A 83 5.63 27.20 -4.16
N ARG A 84 4.57 27.46 -3.40
CA ARG A 84 4.58 28.56 -2.44
C ARG A 84 5.67 28.35 -1.38
N GLN A 85 6.25 29.44 -0.90
CA GLN A 85 7.10 29.38 0.28
C GLN A 85 6.30 28.94 1.51
N ARG A 86 7.00 28.34 2.46
CA ARG A 86 6.42 28.07 3.76
C ARG A 86 6.13 29.40 4.45
N ASN A 87 4.93 29.60 4.89
CA ASN A 87 4.54 30.78 5.67
C ASN A 87 4.72 30.49 7.18
N ILE A 88 4.55 31.52 7.98
CA ILE A 88 4.64 31.43 9.45
C ILE A 88 3.69 30.35 9.99
N ARG A 89 2.50 30.23 9.39
CA ARG A 89 1.55 29.19 9.77
C ARG A 89 2.12 27.78 9.57
N ASP A 90 2.83 27.52 8.48
CA ASP A 90 3.44 26.22 8.22
C ASP A 90 4.56 25.86 9.22
N HIS A 91 5.16 26.90 9.84
CA HIS A 91 6.16 26.76 10.89
C HIS A 91 5.53 26.64 12.29
N LEU A 92 4.47 27.39 12.56
CA LEU A 92 3.81 27.41 13.87
C LEU A 92 2.85 26.25 14.08
N ILE A 93 2.14 25.79 13.02
CA ILE A 93 1.22 24.65 13.11
C ILE A 93 1.99 23.33 12.90
N ARG A 94 3.04 23.11 13.66
CA ARG A 94 3.56 21.75 13.90
C ARG A 94 2.79 21.04 15.03
N ALA A 95 2.16 21.76 15.90
CA ALA A 95 1.19 21.19 16.84
C ALA A 95 -0.03 20.73 16.04
N LYS A 96 -0.06 19.47 15.67
CA LYS A 96 -1.32 18.80 15.36
C LYS A 96 -2.13 18.86 16.65
N VAL A 97 -3.00 19.87 16.76
CA VAL A 97 -4.04 19.82 17.78
C VAL A 97 -4.71 18.47 17.61
N PRO A 98 -4.76 17.60 18.63
CA PRO A 98 -5.50 16.38 18.54
C PRO A 98 -6.95 16.79 18.28
N SER A 99 -7.39 16.76 17.03
CA SER A 99 -8.81 16.80 16.76
C SER A 99 -9.36 15.51 17.37
N ASP A 100 -10.57 15.61 17.87
CA ASP A 100 -11.34 14.55 18.49
C ASP A 100 -10.92 13.16 17.96
N PRO A 101 -10.53 12.21 18.81
CA PRO A 101 -10.03 10.88 18.39
C PRO A 101 -10.99 10.12 17.46
N LYS A 102 -12.23 10.60 17.32
CA LYS A 102 -13.23 10.08 16.37
C LYS A 102 -13.00 10.53 14.91
N VAL A 103 -12.21 11.57 14.67
CA VAL A 103 -12.04 12.18 13.33
C VAL A 103 -10.72 11.80 12.65
N TYR A 104 -9.73 11.32 13.39
CA TYR A 104 -8.54 10.76 12.75
C TYR A 104 -8.80 9.30 12.38
N PRO A 105 -8.60 8.92 11.10
CA PRO A 105 -8.47 7.52 10.81
C PRO A 105 -7.33 7.02 11.68
N GLN A 106 -7.67 6.21 12.70
CA GLN A 106 -6.69 5.58 13.56
C GLN A 106 -5.57 5.07 12.65
N ARG A 107 -4.33 5.46 12.94
CA ARG A 107 -3.16 4.95 12.21
C ARG A 107 -3.39 3.46 12.07
N ARG A 108 -3.75 3.01 10.86
CA ARG A 108 -4.07 1.60 10.61
C ARG A 108 -2.92 0.80 11.14
N GLN A 109 -3.12 0.18 12.31
CA GLN A 109 -2.05 -0.55 12.97
C GLN A 109 -1.65 -1.68 12.03
N ARG A 110 -0.39 -1.68 11.61
CA ARG A 110 0.17 -2.74 10.78
C ARG A 110 0.22 -4.03 11.58
N GLY A 111 0.07 -5.15 10.91
CA GLY A 111 0.08 -6.47 11.54
C GLY A 111 -1.16 -7.29 11.17
N MET A 112 -1.16 -8.53 11.63
CA MET A 112 -2.32 -9.44 11.57
C MET A 112 -3.18 -9.25 12.80
N LYS A 113 -4.51 -9.17 12.63
CA LYS A 113 -5.50 -8.97 13.68
C LYS A 113 -6.76 -9.80 13.44
N LYS A 114 -7.52 -10.01 14.48
CA LYS A 114 -8.90 -10.48 14.40
C LYS A 114 -9.79 -9.44 13.74
N CYS A 115 -10.82 -9.85 13.01
CA CYS A 115 -11.70 -8.91 12.28
C CYS A 115 -12.67 -8.12 13.19
N GLY A 116 -12.75 -8.46 14.48
CA GLY A 116 -13.65 -7.82 15.44
C GLY A 116 -15.12 -8.17 15.28
N LYS A 117 -15.47 -9.09 14.37
CA LYS A 117 -16.80 -9.62 14.16
C LYS A 117 -16.90 -11.03 14.77
N ASN A 118 -18.13 -11.54 14.95
CA ASN A 118 -18.31 -12.93 15.35
C ASN A 118 -17.94 -13.85 14.17
N CYS A 119 -16.68 -14.26 14.09
CA CYS A 119 -16.07 -14.92 12.95
C CYS A 119 -15.43 -16.24 13.37
N THR A 120 -15.81 -17.34 12.71
CA THR A 120 -15.31 -18.68 13.01
C THR A 120 -13.80 -18.86 12.77
N ALA A 121 -13.17 -17.96 12.03
CA ALA A 121 -11.73 -17.95 11.80
C ALA A 121 -10.94 -17.25 12.91
N CYS A 122 -11.55 -16.30 13.61
CA CYS A 122 -10.87 -15.46 14.61
C CYS A 122 -10.21 -16.22 15.78
N PRO A 123 -10.74 -17.36 16.28
CA PRO A 123 -10.07 -18.15 17.31
C PRO A 123 -8.69 -18.68 16.90
N TYR A 124 -8.48 -18.88 15.59
CA TYR A 124 -7.24 -19.41 15.01
C TYR A 124 -6.27 -18.32 14.55
N ILE A 125 -6.67 -17.04 14.61
CA ILE A 125 -5.82 -15.93 14.17
C ILE A 125 -4.79 -15.61 15.24
N ARG A 126 -3.51 -15.66 14.85
CA ARG A 126 -2.41 -15.12 15.64
C ARG A 126 -2.26 -13.63 15.39
N GLU A 127 -2.52 -12.83 16.42
CA GLU A 127 -2.36 -11.37 16.33
C GLU A 127 -0.91 -10.98 16.54
N VAL A 128 -0.25 -10.53 15.47
CA VAL A 128 1.18 -10.18 15.50
C VAL A 128 1.51 -9.04 14.54
N LYS A 129 2.55 -8.30 14.88
CA LYS A 129 3.15 -7.26 14.02
C LYS A 129 4.41 -7.77 13.30
N SER A 130 5.09 -8.72 13.91
CA SER A 130 6.24 -9.40 13.32
C SER A 130 6.26 -10.87 13.74
N LEU A 131 6.92 -11.69 12.94
CA LEU A 131 7.10 -13.12 13.17
C LEU A 131 8.60 -13.43 13.17
N ARG A 132 9.03 -14.31 14.05
CA ARG A 132 10.37 -14.88 14.00
C ARG A 132 10.27 -16.38 13.70
N VAL A 133 10.81 -16.79 12.57
CA VAL A 133 10.76 -18.18 12.08
C VAL A 133 12.18 -18.61 11.72
N ASN A 134 12.68 -19.67 12.35
CA ASN A 134 14.02 -20.21 12.09
C ASN A 134 15.12 -19.13 12.11
N GLY A 135 15.07 -18.22 13.10
CA GLY A 135 16.03 -17.11 13.24
C GLY A 135 15.75 -15.90 12.32
N THR A 136 14.87 -16.03 11.33
CA THR A 136 14.51 -14.94 10.40
C THR A 136 13.31 -14.14 10.92
N GLU A 137 13.48 -12.83 11.05
CA GLU A 137 12.38 -11.93 11.38
C GLU A 137 11.64 -11.45 10.13
N TRP A 138 10.31 -11.46 10.20
CA TRP A 138 9.44 -10.89 9.18
C TRP A 138 8.47 -9.88 9.80
N LYS A 139 8.53 -8.62 9.33
CA LYS A 139 7.63 -7.55 9.78
C LYS A 139 6.43 -7.44 8.83
N ILE A 140 5.23 -7.51 9.38
CA ILE A 140 3.99 -7.36 8.61
C ILE A 140 3.70 -5.86 8.46
N ASN A 141 3.95 -5.34 7.27
CA ASN A 141 3.81 -3.92 6.97
C ASN A 141 2.41 -3.51 6.49
N GLN A 142 1.48 -4.45 6.45
CA GLN A 142 0.11 -4.28 6.00
C GLN A 142 -0.86 -4.42 7.18
N ASN A 143 -2.07 -3.87 7.06
CA ASN A 143 -3.16 -4.12 8.00
C ASN A 143 -3.97 -5.31 7.50
N LEU A 144 -3.84 -6.44 8.16
CA LEU A 144 -4.36 -7.73 7.72
C LEU A 144 -5.34 -8.32 8.74
N ASN A 145 -6.36 -9.00 8.23
CA ASN A 145 -7.33 -9.75 9.03
C ASN A 145 -7.88 -10.94 8.24
N CYS A 146 -8.75 -11.73 8.83
CA CYS A 146 -9.33 -12.92 8.19
C CYS A 146 -10.27 -12.64 7.00
N GLU A 147 -10.62 -11.38 6.70
CA GLU A 147 -11.42 -10.99 5.53
C GLU A 147 -10.55 -10.64 4.31
N ILE A 148 -9.23 -10.68 4.44
CA ILE A 148 -8.31 -10.44 3.34
C ILE A 148 -8.32 -11.61 2.36
N SER A 149 -8.34 -11.26 1.08
CA SER A 149 -8.18 -12.19 -0.04
C SER A 149 -6.85 -11.95 -0.76
N ASN A 150 -6.49 -12.87 -1.67
CA ASN A 150 -5.29 -12.78 -2.48
C ASN A 150 -4.03 -12.61 -1.60
N CYS A 151 -3.75 -13.59 -0.77
CA CYS A 151 -2.70 -13.51 0.24
C CYS A 151 -1.88 -14.79 0.38
N ILE A 152 -0.68 -14.59 0.92
CA ILE A 152 0.19 -15.67 1.41
C ILE A 152 0.01 -15.75 2.91
N TYR A 153 -0.22 -16.95 3.42
CA TYR A 153 -0.44 -17.20 4.83
C TYR A 153 0.47 -18.31 5.36
N MET A 154 0.65 -18.32 6.65
CA MET A 154 1.36 -19.36 7.37
C MET A 154 0.42 -19.98 8.40
N ILE A 155 0.33 -21.30 8.40
CA ILE A 155 -0.24 -22.09 9.48
C ILE A 155 0.92 -22.55 10.34
N GLU A 156 0.79 -22.46 11.64
CA GLU A 156 1.77 -22.95 12.62
C GLU A 156 1.07 -23.74 13.74
N CYS A 157 1.75 -24.75 14.23
CA CYS A 157 1.33 -25.44 15.43
C CYS A 157 1.78 -24.63 16.65
N LYS A 158 0.85 -24.33 17.57
CA LYS A 158 1.14 -23.59 18.81
C LYS A 158 1.53 -24.49 19.98
N LYS A 159 1.56 -25.81 19.77
CA LYS A 159 1.95 -26.77 20.79
C LYS A 159 3.42 -26.57 21.17
N GLU A 160 3.71 -26.65 22.46
CA GLU A 160 5.08 -26.56 22.97
C GLU A 160 5.98 -27.58 22.28
N ASN A 161 7.19 -27.17 21.94
CA ASN A 161 8.19 -27.96 21.21
C ASN A 161 7.81 -28.42 19.80
N CYS A 162 6.63 -28.06 19.30
CA CYS A 162 6.27 -28.26 17.89
C CYS A 162 6.56 -26.99 17.08
N ASN A 163 7.53 -27.07 16.19
CA ASN A 163 7.92 -25.95 15.31
C ASN A 163 7.41 -26.13 13.89
N MET A 164 6.43 -26.99 13.68
CA MET A 164 5.91 -27.31 12.36
C MET A 164 5.08 -26.15 11.79
N ARG A 165 5.38 -25.79 10.55
CA ARG A 165 4.76 -24.67 9.84
C ARG A 165 4.47 -25.05 8.40
N TYR A 166 3.35 -24.56 7.92
CA TYR A 166 2.93 -24.69 6.53
C TYR A 166 2.74 -23.28 5.94
N ILE A 167 3.24 -23.06 4.75
CA ILE A 167 2.98 -21.84 3.97
C ILE A 167 2.08 -22.20 2.80
N GLY A 168 1.05 -21.38 2.59
CA GLY A 168 0.14 -21.54 1.49
C GLY A 168 -0.29 -20.20 0.91
N GLU A 169 -0.87 -20.28 -0.26
CA GLU A 169 -1.46 -19.16 -0.95
C GLU A 169 -2.97 -19.32 -1.09
N THR A 170 -3.68 -18.22 -1.22
CA THR A 170 -5.10 -18.25 -1.56
C THR A 170 -5.53 -17.00 -2.31
N LYS A 171 -6.33 -17.20 -3.35
CA LYS A 171 -7.06 -16.13 -4.03
C LYS A 171 -8.33 -15.73 -3.27
N ARG A 172 -8.92 -16.71 -2.56
CA ARG A 172 -10.15 -16.53 -1.78
C ARG A 172 -9.87 -15.76 -0.48
N ILE A 173 -10.93 -15.33 0.18
CA ILE A 173 -10.84 -14.74 1.51
C ILE A 173 -10.27 -15.77 2.49
N LEU A 174 -9.32 -15.36 3.35
CA LEU A 174 -8.62 -16.25 4.26
C LEU A 174 -9.55 -17.12 5.12
N LYS A 175 -10.66 -16.55 5.62
CA LYS A 175 -11.62 -17.30 6.46
C LYS A 175 -12.18 -18.54 5.76
N PHE A 176 -12.40 -18.49 4.45
CA PHE A 176 -12.88 -19.65 3.67
C PHE A 176 -11.76 -20.67 3.44
N ARG A 177 -10.54 -20.18 3.18
CA ARG A 177 -9.38 -21.08 3.05
C ARG A 177 -9.07 -21.79 4.37
N LEU A 178 -9.20 -21.10 5.49
CA LEU A 178 -9.05 -21.72 6.81
C LEU A 178 -10.15 -22.76 7.08
N ALA A 179 -11.38 -22.52 6.60
CA ALA A 179 -12.45 -23.51 6.71
C ALA A 179 -12.10 -24.81 5.96
N ASP A 180 -11.45 -24.72 4.78
CA ASP A 180 -10.96 -25.90 4.06
C ASP A 180 -9.91 -26.65 4.91
N HIS A 181 -8.92 -25.95 5.47
CA HIS A 181 -7.92 -26.59 6.33
C HIS A 181 -8.54 -27.28 7.54
N ARG A 182 -9.56 -26.66 8.14
CA ARG A 182 -10.30 -27.28 9.25
C ARG A 182 -11.06 -28.53 8.77
N GLY A 183 -11.62 -28.48 7.56
CA GLY A 183 -12.23 -29.65 6.93
C GLY A 183 -11.23 -30.79 6.76
N TYR A 184 -10.03 -30.51 6.25
CA TYR A 184 -8.98 -31.51 6.07
C TYR A 184 -8.60 -32.20 7.39
N VAL A 185 -8.51 -31.42 8.47
CA VAL A 185 -8.23 -31.98 9.81
C VAL A 185 -9.41 -32.81 10.31
N ASN A 186 -10.65 -32.32 10.20
CA ASN A 186 -11.83 -33.01 10.71
C ASN A 186 -12.13 -34.30 9.95
N ASN A 187 -11.86 -34.33 8.65
CA ASN A 187 -12.11 -35.50 7.78
C ASN A 187 -10.92 -36.50 7.81
N GLY A 188 -9.78 -36.13 8.37
CA GLY A 188 -8.57 -36.95 8.30
C GLY A 188 -7.96 -37.03 6.89
N ASP A 189 -8.12 -35.95 6.11
CA ASP A 189 -7.63 -35.92 4.73
C ASP A 189 -6.10 -36.00 4.68
N ASP A 190 -5.56 -36.71 3.67
CA ASP A 190 -4.12 -36.81 3.38
C ASP A 190 -3.57 -35.51 2.84
N THR A 191 -3.55 -34.50 3.67
CA THR A 191 -2.93 -33.21 3.40
C THR A 191 -1.91 -32.91 4.50
N ALA A 192 -0.90 -32.10 4.17
CA ALA A 192 0.16 -31.77 5.12
C ALA A 192 -0.36 -31.24 6.47
N THR A 193 -1.43 -30.43 6.44
CA THR A 193 -2.08 -29.91 7.65
C THR A 193 -3.02 -30.94 8.29
N GLY A 194 -3.75 -31.74 7.49
CA GLY A 194 -4.62 -32.81 7.96
C GLY A 194 -3.85 -33.85 8.76
N GLU A 195 -2.79 -34.41 8.20
CA GLU A 195 -1.95 -35.39 8.86
C GLU A 195 -1.31 -34.86 10.14
N HIS A 196 -0.73 -33.64 10.09
CA HIS A 196 -0.05 -33.08 11.25
C HIS A 196 -0.98 -32.88 12.44
N PHE A 197 -2.15 -32.23 12.23
CA PHE A 197 -3.07 -31.94 13.33
C PHE A 197 -3.92 -33.16 13.76
N ASN A 198 -3.87 -34.27 13.01
CA ASN A 198 -4.43 -35.58 13.43
C ASN A 198 -3.38 -36.54 14.01
N SER A 199 -2.10 -36.16 14.00
CA SER A 199 -1.07 -37.01 14.61
C SER A 199 -1.20 -37.05 16.14
N PRO A 200 -0.72 -38.14 16.80
CA PRO A 200 -0.83 -38.29 18.22
C PRO A 200 -0.34 -37.06 18.99
N GLY A 201 -1.17 -36.58 19.90
CA GLY A 201 -0.87 -35.45 20.74
C GLY A 201 -1.07 -34.08 20.08
N HIS A 202 -1.59 -33.99 18.86
CA HIS A 202 -1.98 -32.77 18.21
C HIS A 202 -3.50 -32.71 18.01
N SER A 203 -4.01 -31.53 17.79
CA SER A 203 -5.43 -31.30 17.55
C SER A 203 -5.67 -30.03 16.73
N LEU A 204 -6.87 -29.88 16.21
CA LEU A 204 -7.28 -28.65 15.51
C LEU A 204 -7.14 -27.40 16.42
N SER A 205 -7.26 -27.55 17.73
CA SER A 205 -7.08 -26.45 18.69
C SER A 205 -5.65 -25.89 18.71
N ASP A 206 -4.67 -26.67 18.24
CA ASP A 206 -3.26 -26.26 18.16
C ASP A 206 -2.92 -25.46 16.90
N LEU A 207 -3.89 -25.30 15.98
CA LEU A 207 -3.70 -24.55 14.76
C LEU A 207 -3.76 -23.05 15.02
N ASN A 208 -2.74 -22.34 14.55
CA ASN A 208 -2.72 -20.89 14.37
C ASN A 208 -2.51 -20.53 12.91
N ILE A 209 -3.11 -19.43 12.46
CA ILE A 209 -2.92 -18.91 11.11
C ILE A 209 -2.58 -17.40 11.13
N THR A 210 -1.64 -17.01 10.28
CA THR A 210 -1.21 -15.62 10.12
C THR A 210 -1.02 -15.30 8.65
N ILE A 211 -1.53 -14.16 8.17
CA ILE A 211 -1.18 -13.68 6.82
C ILE A 211 0.21 -13.04 6.87
N LEU A 212 1.08 -13.47 5.98
CA LEU A 212 2.42 -12.93 5.79
C LEU A 212 2.40 -11.69 4.90
N GLU A 213 1.61 -11.76 3.82
CA GLU A 213 1.51 -10.71 2.80
C GLU A 213 0.19 -10.79 2.05
N GLN A 214 -0.45 -9.63 1.82
CA GLN A 214 -1.50 -9.50 0.83
C GLN A 214 -0.89 -9.09 -0.50
N VAL A 215 -1.13 -9.87 -1.54
CA VAL A 215 -0.65 -9.61 -2.89
C VAL A 215 -1.61 -8.64 -3.58
N LYS A 216 -1.13 -7.44 -3.93
CA LYS A 216 -1.97 -6.40 -4.55
C LYS A 216 -2.30 -6.70 -6.01
N LYS A 217 -1.37 -7.32 -6.74
CA LYS A 217 -1.63 -7.77 -8.10
C LYS A 217 -2.54 -9.00 -8.06
N LYS A 218 -3.60 -8.99 -8.84
CA LYS A 218 -4.50 -10.15 -9.01
C LYS A 218 -3.91 -11.14 -10.03
N ASP A 219 -2.62 -11.40 -9.91
CA ASP A 219 -1.86 -12.29 -10.79
C ASP A 219 -1.57 -13.59 -10.03
N ASP A 220 -2.07 -14.69 -10.57
CA ASP A 220 -1.93 -16.01 -9.95
C ASP A 220 -0.48 -16.49 -9.98
N LEU A 221 0.28 -16.17 -11.05
CA LEU A 221 1.69 -16.53 -11.17
C LEU A 221 2.51 -15.80 -10.10
N TYR A 222 2.33 -14.49 -9.98
CA TYR A 222 3.03 -13.70 -8.97
C TYR A 222 2.71 -14.17 -7.54
N ARG A 223 1.45 -14.56 -7.26
CA ARG A 223 1.08 -15.09 -5.94
C ARG A 223 1.81 -16.40 -5.64
N LYS A 224 1.87 -17.33 -6.60
CA LYS A 224 2.63 -18.58 -6.47
C LYS A 224 4.13 -18.35 -6.30
N GLU A 225 4.71 -17.37 -6.99
CA GLU A 225 6.10 -16.97 -6.78
C GLU A 225 6.34 -16.44 -5.37
N ARG A 226 5.41 -15.64 -4.84
CA ARG A 226 5.49 -15.17 -3.45
C ARG A 226 5.39 -16.30 -2.44
N GLU A 227 4.53 -17.28 -2.68
CA GLU A 227 4.46 -18.50 -1.86
C GLU A 227 5.81 -19.23 -1.84
N LYS A 228 6.38 -19.53 -3.01
CA LYS A 228 7.69 -20.16 -3.13
C LYS A 228 8.80 -19.35 -2.42
N TYR A 229 8.76 -18.03 -2.55
CA TYR A 229 9.68 -17.15 -1.83
C TYR A 229 9.61 -17.37 -0.31
N PHE A 230 8.40 -17.41 0.28
CA PHE A 230 8.25 -17.60 1.73
C PHE A 230 8.59 -19.01 2.18
N ILE A 231 8.26 -20.05 1.38
CA ILE A 231 8.65 -21.44 1.65
C ILE A 231 10.19 -21.54 1.80
N ARG A 232 10.93 -20.94 0.87
CA ARG A 232 12.40 -20.90 0.91
C ARG A 232 12.90 -20.05 2.07
N LYS A 233 12.36 -18.85 2.23
CA LYS A 233 12.77 -17.91 3.26
C LYS A 233 12.64 -18.47 4.67
N PHE A 234 11.58 -19.19 4.95
CA PHE A 234 11.32 -19.81 6.25
C PHE A 234 11.70 -21.29 6.31
N ASN A 235 12.23 -21.82 5.21
CA ASN A 235 12.70 -23.19 5.09
C ASN A 235 11.65 -24.23 5.53
N THR A 236 10.37 -23.99 5.14
CA THR A 236 9.25 -24.86 5.56
C THR A 236 9.12 -26.13 4.72
N PHE A 237 9.89 -26.26 3.65
CA PHE A 237 10.02 -27.50 2.90
C PHE A 237 10.83 -28.54 3.67
N TYR A 238 11.99 -28.17 4.24
CA TYR A 238 12.87 -29.11 4.97
C TYR A 238 12.57 -29.16 6.47
N ARG A 239 12.04 -28.07 7.04
CA ARG A 239 11.80 -27.93 8.49
C ARG A 239 10.35 -27.59 8.81
N GLY A 240 9.43 -28.01 7.98
CA GLY A 240 8.00 -27.71 8.10
C GLY A 240 7.13 -28.71 7.35
N LEU A 241 5.92 -28.31 7.01
CA LEU A 241 4.89 -29.17 6.43
C LEU A 241 4.74 -29.05 4.92
N ASN A 242 5.47 -28.15 4.26
CA ASN A 242 5.37 -28.03 2.80
C ASN A 242 6.02 -29.22 2.11
N ARG A 243 5.28 -29.90 1.20
CA ARG A 243 5.72 -31.11 0.51
C ARG A 243 6.21 -30.86 -0.92
N GLN A 244 5.88 -29.69 -1.51
CA GLN A 244 6.27 -29.30 -2.88
C GLN A 244 6.74 -27.85 -2.89
N GLN A 245 7.69 -27.55 -3.77
CA GLN A 245 8.18 -26.19 -4.07
C GLN A 245 7.59 -25.62 -5.35
#